data_2d2a460c74d5e2246bf5a8b6d9ec60cd
#
_entry.id   2d2a460c74d5e2246bf5a8b6d9ec60cd
#
_cell.length_a   1.000
_cell.length_b   1.000
_cell.length_c   1.000
_cell.angle_alpha   90.00
_cell.angle_beta   90.00
_cell.angle_gamma   90.00
#
_symmetry.space_group_name_H-M   'P 1'
#
loop_
_entity.id
_entity.type
_entity.pdbx_description
1 polymer ?
#
loop_
_entity_poly.entity_id
_entity_poly.type
_entity_poly.pdbx_seq_one_letter_code
_entity_poly.pdbx_strand_id
1 'polypeptide(L)'
;MHLNRTIPALLACAAILLSGAAHAGVREDQLAQYASAAKAANPTFAGFSAERGKTLHTQAFTGGKPDTPACTSCHGKDTRGTGKTPSGKTIDAMAASVTPARYTDPAKVEKWFKRNCTEVLGRVCTPQEKGDWLTFMLGQ
;
A
#
# COMPACT_ATOMS: atom_id res chain seq x y z
N MET A 1 -5.07 59.67 -13.78
CA MET A 1 -5.70 58.42 -14.15
C MET A 1 -4.70 57.32 -13.91
N HIS A 2 -4.74 56.66 -12.76
CA HIS A 2 -3.89 55.51 -12.41
C HIS A 2 -4.75 54.25 -12.41
N LEU A 3 -4.55 53.37 -13.42
CA LEU A 3 -5.15 52.02 -13.43
C LEU A 3 -4.32 51.09 -12.52
N ASN A 4 -4.90 50.74 -11.40
CA ASN A 4 -4.38 49.72 -10.53
C ASN A 4 -4.70 48.33 -11.13
N ARG A 5 -3.67 47.59 -11.56
CA ARG A 5 -3.79 46.21 -12.04
C ARG A 5 -3.52 45.28 -10.83
N THR A 6 -4.57 44.86 -10.18
CA THR A 6 -4.54 43.69 -9.29
C THR A 6 -4.75 42.45 -10.13
N ILE A 7 -3.71 41.63 -10.31
CA ILE A 7 -3.75 40.30 -10.97
C ILE A 7 -3.71 39.22 -9.88
N PRO A 8 -4.47 38.13 -10.04
CA PRO A 8 -5.00 37.35 -8.94
C PRO A 8 -4.09 36.21 -8.48
N ALA A 9 -4.07 36.01 -7.17
CA ALA A 9 -3.41 34.91 -6.46
C ALA A 9 -4.21 33.57 -6.52
N LEU A 10 -5.04 33.36 -7.54
CA LEU A 10 -5.99 32.21 -7.60
C LEU A 10 -5.50 30.99 -8.39
N LEU A 11 -4.32 31.03 -9.02
CA LEU A 11 -3.83 29.93 -9.87
C LEU A 11 -2.95 28.89 -9.18
N ALA A 12 -2.50 29.11 -7.96
CA ALA A 12 -1.56 28.21 -7.28
C ALA A 12 -2.23 27.01 -6.58
N CYS A 13 -3.53 27.08 -6.24
CA CYS A 13 -4.22 26.00 -5.52
C CYS A 13 -4.71 24.84 -6.38
N ALA A 14 -4.90 25.02 -7.69
CA ALA A 14 -5.45 24.00 -8.57
C ALA A 14 -4.48 22.86 -8.89
N ALA A 15 -3.17 23.11 -8.89
CA ALA A 15 -2.17 22.10 -9.27
C ALA A 15 -1.96 21.02 -8.19
N ILE A 16 -2.19 21.33 -6.93
CA ILE A 16 -1.97 20.39 -5.81
C ILE A 16 -3.11 19.36 -5.72
N LEU A 17 -4.33 19.74 -6.10
CA LEU A 17 -5.50 18.85 -6.08
C LEU A 17 -5.47 17.81 -7.21
N LEU A 18 -4.86 18.10 -8.36
CA LEU A 18 -4.76 17.15 -9.48
C LEU A 18 -3.78 16.00 -9.20
N SER A 19 -2.71 16.24 -8.46
CA SER A 19 -1.72 15.20 -8.14
C SER A 19 -2.30 14.12 -7.21
N GLY A 20 -3.15 14.49 -6.27
CA GLY A 20 -3.79 13.56 -5.34
C GLY A 20 -4.80 12.64 -6.03
N ALA A 21 -5.55 13.14 -6.98
CA ALA A 21 -6.54 12.37 -7.74
C ALA A 21 -5.90 11.30 -8.64
N ALA A 22 -4.76 11.61 -9.29
CA ALA A 22 -4.05 10.65 -10.13
C ALA A 22 -3.49 9.46 -9.34
N HIS A 23 -2.97 9.70 -8.15
CA HIS A 23 -2.46 8.62 -7.28
C HIS A 23 -3.58 7.74 -6.70
N ALA A 24 -4.75 8.31 -6.42
CA ALA A 24 -5.91 7.55 -5.98
C ALA A 24 -6.38 6.59 -7.08
N GLY A 25 -6.53 7.07 -8.33
CA GLY A 25 -6.96 6.24 -9.45
C GLY A 25 -6.08 5.00 -9.67
N VAL A 26 -4.76 5.14 -9.65
CA VAL A 26 -3.84 3.99 -9.82
C VAL A 26 -4.02 2.94 -8.73
N ARG A 27 -4.25 3.34 -7.48
CA ARG A 27 -4.47 2.43 -6.35
C ARG A 27 -5.82 1.72 -6.45
N GLU A 28 -6.84 2.44 -6.87
CA GLU A 28 -8.18 1.91 -7.12
C GLU A 28 -8.17 0.89 -8.27
N ASP A 29 -7.49 1.19 -9.37
CA ASP A 29 -7.31 0.28 -10.49
C ASP A 29 -6.58 -1.00 -10.08
N GLN A 30 -5.57 -0.90 -9.24
CA GLN A 30 -4.84 -2.05 -8.72
C GLN A 30 -5.73 -2.91 -7.80
N LEU A 31 -6.52 -2.30 -6.92
CA LEU A 31 -7.51 -3.02 -6.11
C LEU A 31 -8.56 -3.71 -6.99
N ALA A 32 -9.04 -3.06 -8.05
CA ALA A 32 -9.99 -3.65 -8.99
C ALA A 32 -9.41 -4.87 -9.71
N GLN A 33 -8.13 -4.82 -10.11
CA GLN A 33 -7.42 -5.98 -10.70
C GLN A 33 -7.33 -7.13 -9.69
N TYR A 34 -6.97 -6.86 -8.43
CA TYR A 34 -6.94 -7.89 -7.39
C TYR A 34 -8.33 -8.47 -7.10
N ALA A 35 -9.38 -7.63 -7.10
CA ALA A 35 -10.76 -8.10 -6.90
C ALA A 35 -11.21 -9.04 -8.02
N SER A 36 -10.92 -8.68 -9.27
CA SER A 36 -11.21 -9.54 -10.42
C SER A 36 -10.51 -10.90 -10.30
N ALA A 37 -9.21 -10.89 -9.98
CA ALA A 37 -8.43 -12.11 -9.81
C ALA A 37 -8.88 -12.93 -8.58
N ALA A 38 -9.23 -12.28 -7.47
CA ALA A 38 -9.74 -12.94 -6.28
C ALA A 38 -11.09 -13.62 -6.56
N LYS A 39 -12.00 -12.96 -7.27
CA LYS A 39 -13.29 -13.52 -7.67
C LYS A 39 -13.14 -14.69 -8.63
N ALA A 40 -12.19 -14.63 -9.56
CA ALA A 40 -11.88 -15.75 -10.45
C ALA A 40 -11.34 -16.96 -9.69
N ALA A 41 -10.52 -16.75 -8.66
CA ALA A 41 -9.97 -17.81 -7.82
C ALA A 41 -10.97 -18.36 -6.78
N ASN A 42 -11.90 -17.50 -6.32
CA ASN A 42 -12.93 -17.84 -5.33
C ASN A 42 -14.26 -17.17 -5.67
N PRO A 43 -15.24 -17.90 -6.24
CA PRO A 43 -16.54 -17.33 -6.59
C PRO A 43 -17.32 -16.70 -5.41
N THR A 44 -17.00 -17.09 -4.16
CA THR A 44 -17.61 -16.54 -2.94
C THR A 44 -16.91 -15.29 -2.43
N PHE A 45 -15.92 -14.74 -3.17
CA PHE A 45 -15.23 -13.52 -2.79
C PHE A 45 -16.23 -12.35 -2.60
N ALA A 46 -16.28 -11.82 -1.38
CA ALA A 46 -17.22 -10.77 -0.96
C ALA A 46 -16.55 -9.39 -0.78
N GLY A 47 -15.34 -9.21 -1.32
CA GLY A 47 -14.60 -7.95 -1.19
C GLY A 47 -13.41 -8.02 -0.24
N PHE A 48 -12.64 -6.93 -0.23
CA PHE A 48 -11.47 -6.79 0.63
C PHE A 48 -11.83 -6.31 2.03
N SER A 49 -10.95 -6.65 2.99
CA SER A 49 -11.11 -6.29 4.40
C SER A 49 -9.80 -5.77 4.97
N ALA A 50 -9.83 -4.54 5.47
CA ALA A 50 -8.69 -3.96 6.18
C ALA A 50 -8.32 -4.76 7.44
N GLU A 51 -9.28 -5.39 8.10
CA GLU A 51 -9.02 -6.23 9.29
C GLU A 51 -8.26 -7.52 8.91
N ARG A 52 -8.65 -8.19 7.82
CA ARG A 52 -7.87 -9.32 7.31
C ARG A 52 -6.47 -8.89 6.86
N GLY A 53 -6.36 -7.70 6.24
CA GLY A 53 -5.08 -7.11 5.86
C GLY A 53 -4.18 -6.81 7.06
N LYS A 54 -4.75 -6.30 8.15
CA LYS A 54 -4.05 -6.10 9.42
C LYS A 54 -3.59 -7.42 10.03
N THR A 55 -4.46 -8.42 10.02
CA THR A 55 -4.11 -9.77 10.52
C THR A 55 -2.94 -10.34 9.71
N LEU A 56 -2.99 -10.29 8.38
CA LEU A 56 -1.89 -10.72 7.51
C LEU A 56 -0.59 -9.98 7.82
N HIS A 57 -0.65 -8.68 8.13
CA HIS A 57 0.51 -7.87 8.44
C HIS A 57 1.17 -8.23 9.79
N THR A 58 0.35 -8.59 10.78
CA THR A 58 0.81 -8.79 12.17
C THR A 58 1.02 -10.26 12.56
N GLN A 59 0.39 -11.19 11.85
CA GLN A 59 0.47 -12.61 12.12
C GLN A 59 1.87 -13.16 11.83
N ALA A 60 2.35 -14.06 12.69
CA ALA A 60 3.54 -14.85 12.45
C ALA A 60 3.23 -16.08 11.58
N PHE A 61 4.14 -16.37 10.64
CA PHE A 61 4.08 -17.52 9.74
C PHE A 61 5.32 -18.40 9.94
N THR A 62 5.16 -19.68 9.69
CA THR A 62 6.22 -20.68 9.80
C THR A 62 6.74 -21.19 8.44
N GLY A 63 6.08 -20.78 7.35
CA GLY A 63 6.43 -21.24 6.01
C GLY A 63 7.59 -20.48 5.36
N GLY A 64 7.91 -19.28 5.84
CA GLY A 64 8.96 -18.42 5.32
C GLY A 64 10.28 -18.52 6.09
N LYS A 65 11.04 -17.43 6.09
CA LYS A 65 12.31 -17.36 6.81
C LYS A 65 12.09 -17.23 8.31
N PRO A 66 12.78 -18.02 9.16
CA PRO A 66 12.64 -17.93 10.61
C PRO A 66 12.93 -16.55 11.20
N ASP A 67 13.85 -15.81 10.61
CA ASP A 67 14.26 -14.47 11.08
C ASP A 67 13.25 -13.36 10.76
N THR A 68 12.33 -13.63 9.83
CA THR A 68 11.30 -12.66 9.40
C THR A 68 9.92 -13.32 9.37
N PRO A 69 9.41 -13.83 10.52
CA PRO A 69 8.16 -14.60 10.55
C PRO A 69 6.91 -13.77 10.28
N ALA A 70 6.98 -12.44 10.33
CA ALA A 70 5.85 -11.53 10.09
C ALA A 70 6.27 -10.32 9.28
N CYS A 71 5.33 -9.65 8.62
CA CYS A 71 5.62 -8.37 7.95
C CYS A 71 6.12 -7.32 8.95
N THR A 72 5.62 -7.37 10.18
CA THR A 72 6.05 -6.50 11.29
C THR A 72 7.51 -6.72 11.73
N SER A 73 8.15 -7.82 11.35
CA SER A 73 9.58 -8.04 11.64
C SER A 73 10.47 -6.97 11.05
N CYS A 74 10.08 -6.38 9.88
CA CYS A 74 10.79 -5.31 9.23
C CYS A 74 10.03 -3.98 9.26
N HIS A 75 8.69 -4.02 9.13
CA HIS A 75 7.86 -2.83 8.98
C HIS A 75 7.30 -2.27 10.30
N GLY A 76 7.51 -3.00 11.42
CA GLY A 76 6.93 -2.62 12.72
C GLY A 76 5.41 -2.83 12.77
N LYS A 77 4.85 -2.66 13.96
CA LYS A 77 3.40 -2.77 14.20
C LYS A 77 2.67 -1.48 13.81
N ASP A 78 3.33 -0.34 14.00
CA ASP A 78 2.81 0.97 13.59
C ASP A 78 3.18 1.22 12.12
N THR A 79 2.20 1.14 11.25
CA THR A 79 2.36 1.36 9.81
C THR A 79 2.73 2.80 9.45
N ARG A 80 2.53 3.75 10.38
CA ARG A 80 2.90 5.17 10.23
C ARG A 80 4.33 5.44 10.66
N GLY A 81 4.96 4.52 11.36
CA GLY A 81 6.37 4.58 11.75
C GLY A 81 7.30 4.02 10.66
N THR A 82 8.58 4.32 10.79
CA THR A 82 9.63 3.72 9.96
C THR A 82 9.95 2.31 10.42
N GLY A 83 10.27 1.44 9.46
CA GLY A 83 10.79 0.10 9.73
C GLY A 83 12.29 0.00 9.52
N LYS A 84 12.84 -1.21 9.68
CA LYS A 84 14.24 -1.54 9.38
C LYS A 84 14.36 -2.93 8.78
N THR A 85 15.21 -3.06 7.77
CA THR A 85 15.61 -4.38 7.26
C THR A 85 16.50 -5.10 8.29
N PRO A 86 16.69 -6.43 8.19
CA PRO A 86 17.65 -7.16 9.04
C PRO A 86 19.08 -6.59 8.98
N SER A 87 19.46 -5.99 7.84
CA SER A 87 20.75 -5.30 7.68
C SER A 87 20.79 -3.87 8.23
N GLY A 88 19.73 -3.42 8.91
CA GLY A 88 19.65 -2.09 9.54
C GLY A 88 19.25 -0.94 8.60
N LYS A 89 18.98 -1.19 7.32
CA LYS A 89 18.51 -0.16 6.39
C LYS A 89 17.10 0.29 6.75
N THR A 90 16.90 1.60 6.84
CA THR A 90 15.57 2.19 7.12
C THR A 90 14.58 1.92 6.00
N ILE A 91 13.35 1.63 6.37
CA ILE A 91 12.19 1.49 5.49
C ILE A 91 11.21 2.60 5.87
N ASP A 92 10.80 3.40 4.88
CA ASP A 92 9.81 4.46 5.11
C ASP A 92 8.46 3.86 5.56
N ALA A 93 7.66 4.70 6.23
CA ALA A 93 6.32 4.34 6.70
C ALA A 93 5.50 3.65 5.62
N MET A 94 4.74 2.63 6.01
CA MET A 94 3.90 1.86 5.09
C MET A 94 2.55 2.53 4.82
N ALA A 95 2.05 3.33 5.77
CA ALA A 95 0.80 4.06 5.62
C ALA A 95 0.85 5.05 4.45
N ALA A 96 -0.15 4.99 3.57
CA ALA A 96 -0.23 5.89 2.41
C ALA A 96 -0.41 7.36 2.81
N SER A 97 -1.01 7.62 3.98
CA SER A 97 -1.16 8.97 4.54
C SER A 97 0.16 9.63 4.94
N VAL A 98 1.17 8.82 5.29
CA VAL A 98 2.51 9.30 5.68
C VAL A 98 3.47 9.32 4.50
N THR A 99 3.35 8.33 3.61
CA THR A 99 4.18 8.21 2.40
C THR A 99 3.29 8.17 1.16
N PRO A 100 2.83 9.34 0.66
CA PRO A 100 1.83 9.41 -0.43
C PRO A 100 2.26 8.77 -1.75
N ALA A 101 3.56 8.64 -2.01
CA ALA A 101 4.08 7.97 -3.20
C ALA A 101 4.02 6.42 -3.14
N ARG A 102 3.63 5.84 -1.99
CA ARG A 102 3.49 4.39 -1.90
C ARG A 102 2.29 3.90 -2.71
N TYR A 103 2.46 2.72 -3.29
CA TYR A 103 1.42 2.01 -4.04
C TYR A 103 0.93 2.75 -5.31
N THR A 104 1.75 3.67 -5.85
CA THR A 104 1.45 4.40 -7.09
C THR A 104 2.13 3.82 -8.33
N ASP A 105 2.93 2.78 -8.16
CA ASP A 105 3.59 2.00 -9.21
C ASP A 105 3.20 0.52 -9.05
N PRO A 106 2.24 0.01 -9.84
CA PRO A 106 1.75 -1.37 -9.74
C PRO A 106 2.85 -2.42 -9.94
N ALA A 107 3.79 -2.20 -10.85
CA ALA A 107 4.88 -3.14 -11.09
C ALA A 107 5.80 -3.25 -9.87
N LYS A 108 6.08 -2.12 -9.23
CA LYS A 108 6.87 -2.07 -7.99
C LYS A 108 6.12 -2.75 -6.83
N VAL A 109 4.81 -2.55 -6.72
CA VAL A 109 3.98 -3.20 -5.70
C VAL A 109 3.99 -4.72 -5.89
N GLU A 110 3.79 -5.23 -7.10
CA GLU A 110 3.84 -6.65 -7.41
C GLU A 110 5.21 -7.27 -7.10
N LYS A 111 6.29 -6.59 -7.47
CA LYS A 111 7.65 -7.02 -7.15
C LYS A 111 7.83 -7.20 -5.63
N TRP A 112 7.34 -6.25 -4.84
CA TRP A 112 7.48 -6.32 -3.39
C TRP A 112 6.55 -7.36 -2.75
N PHE A 113 5.32 -7.54 -3.24
CA PHE A 113 4.48 -8.64 -2.79
C PHE A 113 5.12 -9.99 -3.06
N LYS A 114 5.63 -10.22 -4.29
CA LYS A 114 6.31 -11.48 -4.62
C LYS A 114 7.47 -11.76 -3.65
N ARG A 115 8.32 -10.78 -3.41
CA ARG A 115 9.49 -10.92 -2.53
C ARG A 115 9.06 -11.16 -1.07
N ASN A 116 8.25 -10.27 -0.53
CA ASN A 116 7.93 -10.26 0.90
C ASN A 116 7.02 -11.43 1.29
N CYS A 117 6.04 -11.78 0.46
CA CYS A 117 5.20 -12.96 0.71
C CYS A 117 6.03 -14.24 0.67
N THR A 118 6.94 -14.39 -0.28
CA THR A 118 7.84 -15.56 -0.33
C THR A 118 8.74 -15.60 0.90
N GLU A 119 9.25 -14.44 1.35
CA GLU A 119 10.13 -14.36 2.52
C GLU A 119 9.40 -14.67 3.83
N VAL A 120 8.18 -14.14 4.01
CA VAL A 120 7.43 -14.23 5.27
C VAL A 120 6.51 -15.47 5.29
N LEU A 121 5.78 -15.74 4.22
CA LEU A 121 4.80 -16.83 4.14
C LEU A 121 5.37 -18.13 3.55
N GLY A 122 6.52 -18.07 2.88
CA GLY A 122 7.08 -19.20 2.11
C GLY A 122 6.36 -19.46 0.78
N ARG A 123 5.42 -18.60 0.40
CA ARG A 123 4.63 -18.69 -0.85
C ARG A 123 4.27 -17.30 -1.37
N VAL A 124 3.76 -17.23 -2.58
CA VAL A 124 3.17 -16.00 -3.10
C VAL A 124 1.85 -15.70 -2.37
N CYS A 125 1.55 -14.41 -2.18
CA CYS A 125 0.26 -13.98 -1.67
C CYS A 125 -0.83 -14.18 -2.71
N THR A 126 -2.01 -14.61 -2.28
CA THR A 126 -3.20 -14.69 -3.13
C THR A 126 -3.66 -13.28 -3.53
N PRO A 127 -4.46 -13.13 -4.61
CA PRO A 127 -5.05 -11.85 -4.96
C PRO A 127 -5.88 -11.23 -3.82
N GLN A 128 -6.61 -12.04 -3.05
CA GLN A 128 -7.36 -11.57 -1.89
C GLN A 128 -6.43 -11.04 -0.79
N GLU A 129 -5.37 -11.75 -0.44
CA GLU A 129 -4.39 -11.30 0.56
C GLU A 129 -3.72 -9.98 0.16
N LYS A 130 -3.36 -9.82 -1.12
CA LYS A 130 -2.79 -8.56 -1.63
C LYS A 130 -3.79 -7.40 -1.50
N GLY A 131 -5.02 -7.61 -1.90
CA GLY A 131 -6.06 -6.59 -1.82
C GLY A 131 -6.45 -6.25 -0.38
N ASP A 132 -6.59 -7.24 0.51
CA ASP A 132 -6.85 -7.03 1.93
C ASP A 132 -5.73 -6.19 2.57
N TRP A 133 -4.47 -6.56 2.32
CA TRP A 133 -3.31 -5.85 2.85
C TRP A 133 -3.19 -4.43 2.30
N LEU A 134 -3.41 -4.24 0.99
CA LEU A 134 -3.38 -2.90 0.38
C LEU A 134 -4.50 -2.03 0.93
N THR A 135 -5.72 -2.58 1.09
CA THR A 135 -6.86 -1.88 1.71
C THR A 135 -6.52 -1.43 3.13
N PHE A 136 -5.86 -2.27 3.91
CA PHE A 136 -5.38 -1.90 5.25
C PHE A 136 -4.39 -0.73 5.20
N MET A 137 -3.37 -0.76 4.33
CA MET A 137 -2.35 0.29 4.22
C MET A 137 -2.89 1.63 3.71
N LEU A 138 -3.90 1.60 2.84
CA LEU A 138 -4.54 2.81 2.31
C LEU A 138 -5.45 3.49 3.34
N GLY A 139 -5.97 2.74 4.31
CA GLY A 139 -6.83 3.24 5.38
C GLY A 139 -6.08 3.77 6.62
N GLN A 140 -4.75 3.78 6.62
CA GLN A 140 -3.93 4.22 7.78
C GLN A 140 -3.58 5.72 7.76
#